data_d3c93a955f85618071b0a9f9e4fef078
#
_entry.id   d3c93a955f85618071b0a9f9e4fef078
#
_cell.length_a   1.000
_cell.length_b   1.000
_cell.length_c   1.000
_cell.angle_alpha   90.00
_cell.angle_beta   90.00
_cell.angle_gamma   90.00
#
_symmetry.space_group_name_H-M   'P 1'
#
loop_
_entity.id
_entity.type
_entity.pdbx_description
1 polymer ?
#
loop_
_entity_poly.entity_id
_entity_poly.type
_entity_poly.pdbx_seq_one_letter_code
_entity_poly.pdbx_strand_id
1 'polypeptide(L)'
;MIKIFIFIVALYLSISVSQAEIVNKIIIDGNQRVSDETVKIYGEIKINSNYSDSDLNKILNNLYSTEFFDDVTINLNNNILKINLKEYPVINQLVIVGEKSNKYKEQIKKIIKLKEKQSFIKSYLAKDIELIKELYSSLGYNFTKIEVKQKKITNNKYDLVFSIYRGDQTKIT
;
A
#
# COMPACT_ATOMS: atom_id res chain seq x y z
N MET A 1 10.24 -14.60 56.25
CA MET A 1 9.24 -13.54 55.95
C MET A 1 9.85 -12.34 55.24
N ILE A 2 10.96 -11.78 55.72
CA ILE A 2 11.63 -10.58 55.10
C ILE A 2 12.04 -10.82 53.61
N LYS A 3 12.56 -12.00 53.27
CA LYS A 3 12.95 -12.34 51.86
C LYS A 3 11.80 -12.37 50.85
N ILE A 4 10.60 -12.84 51.34
CA ILE A 4 9.39 -12.87 50.49
C ILE A 4 8.86 -11.45 50.28
N PHE A 5 8.94 -10.59 51.30
CA PHE A 5 8.52 -9.20 51.24
C PHE A 5 9.38 -8.42 50.26
N ILE A 6 10.70 -8.63 50.27
CA ILE A 6 11.65 -7.99 49.33
C ILE A 6 11.36 -8.45 47.89
N PHE A 7 11.01 -9.72 47.66
CA PHE A 7 10.68 -10.23 46.33
C PHE A 7 9.37 -9.65 45.77
N ILE A 8 8.35 -9.46 46.63
CA ILE A 8 7.10 -8.81 46.25
C ILE A 8 7.30 -7.34 45.91
N VAL A 9 8.11 -6.61 46.71
CA VAL A 9 8.43 -5.21 46.43
C VAL A 9 9.24 -5.06 45.15
N ALA A 10 10.18 -5.96 44.85
CA ALA A 10 10.92 -5.97 43.59
C ALA A 10 10.03 -6.24 42.37
N LEU A 11 8.99 -7.05 42.50
CA LEU A 11 8.02 -7.33 41.43
C LEU A 11 7.14 -6.12 41.11
N TYR A 12 6.81 -5.28 42.11
CA TYR A 12 6.04 -4.05 41.91
C TYR A 12 6.82 -2.94 41.24
N LEU A 13 8.16 -2.92 41.34
CA LEU A 13 9.03 -1.91 40.70
C LEU A 13 9.26 -2.17 39.20
N SER A 14 8.80 -3.31 38.66
CA SER A 14 9.00 -3.68 37.25
C SER A 14 7.84 -3.27 36.34
N ILE A 15 6.82 -2.57 36.83
CA ILE A 15 5.71 -2.09 36.00
C ILE A 15 6.18 -0.85 35.27
N SER A 16 6.68 -1.04 34.05
CA SER A 16 6.90 0.06 33.11
C SER A 16 5.55 0.63 32.71
N VAL A 17 5.18 1.74 33.27
CA VAL A 17 3.99 2.51 32.84
C VAL A 17 4.34 3.10 31.49
N SER A 18 3.79 2.58 30.42
CA SER A 18 3.80 3.23 29.11
C SER A 18 3.03 4.56 29.27
N GLN A 19 3.74 5.67 29.33
CA GLN A 19 3.11 6.98 29.37
C GLN A 19 2.68 7.34 27.96
N ALA A 20 1.39 7.56 27.76
CA ALA A 20 0.88 8.17 26.54
C ALA A 20 1.27 9.65 26.52
N GLU A 21 1.96 10.10 25.47
CA GLU A 21 2.37 11.49 25.29
C GLU A 21 1.26 12.31 24.65
N ILE A 22 0.98 13.51 25.19
CA ILE A 22 0.02 14.46 24.60
C ILE A 22 0.67 15.15 23.41
N VAL A 23 0.15 14.93 22.20
CA VAL A 23 0.64 15.58 20.99
C VAL A 23 0.11 17.01 20.88
N ASN A 24 1.01 17.98 20.92
CA ASN A 24 0.70 19.40 20.75
C ASN A 24 1.04 19.93 19.34
N LYS A 25 1.84 19.18 18.57
CA LYS A 25 2.24 19.53 17.20
C LYS A 25 2.32 18.29 16.33
N ILE A 26 1.84 18.41 15.09
CA ILE A 26 1.93 17.37 14.07
C ILE A 26 2.76 17.93 12.91
N ILE A 27 3.75 17.18 12.45
CA ILE A 27 4.59 17.49 11.30
C ILE A 27 4.43 16.33 10.32
N ILE A 28 4.06 16.63 9.08
CA ILE A 28 3.90 15.65 8.00
C ILE A 28 4.83 16.06 6.88
N ASP A 29 5.73 15.17 6.49
CA ASP A 29 6.73 15.39 5.46
C ASP A 29 6.65 14.27 4.39
N GLY A 30 6.98 14.61 3.13
CA GLY A 30 7.11 13.64 2.04
C GLY A 30 5.84 13.38 1.23
N ASN A 31 4.69 13.90 1.66
CA ASN A 31 3.46 13.90 0.88
C ASN A 31 3.54 15.00 -0.21
N GLN A 32 3.21 14.63 -1.44
CA GLN A 32 3.22 15.55 -2.59
C GLN A 32 1.84 15.67 -3.23
N ARG A 33 1.13 14.56 -3.30
CA ARG A 33 -0.18 14.43 -3.92
C ARG A 33 -1.30 14.43 -2.87
N VAL A 34 -1.02 13.83 -1.72
CA VAL A 34 -1.96 13.72 -0.61
C VAL A 34 -1.75 14.89 0.33
N SER A 35 -2.80 15.67 0.66
CA SER A 35 -2.68 16.80 1.58
C SER A 35 -2.49 16.33 3.04
N ASP A 36 -1.92 17.21 3.88
CA ASP A 36 -1.75 16.95 5.33
C ASP A 36 -3.10 16.63 6.00
N GLU A 37 -4.17 17.33 5.60
CA GLU A 37 -5.51 17.10 6.12
C GLU A 37 -6.01 15.71 5.78
N THR A 38 -5.75 15.25 4.55
CA THR A 38 -6.09 13.91 4.11
C THR A 38 -5.33 12.86 4.91
N VAL A 39 -4.03 13.07 5.15
CA VAL A 39 -3.21 12.18 6.01
C VAL A 39 -3.77 12.11 7.43
N LYS A 40 -4.13 13.26 8.02
CA LYS A 40 -4.73 13.31 9.35
C LYS A 40 -6.06 12.57 9.42
N ILE A 41 -6.91 12.73 8.40
CA ILE A 41 -8.23 12.07 8.34
C ILE A 41 -8.06 10.55 8.27
N TYR A 42 -7.27 10.04 7.31
CA TYR A 42 -7.06 8.60 7.17
C TYR A 42 -6.31 7.98 8.34
N GLY A 43 -5.31 8.68 8.89
CA GLY A 43 -4.59 8.25 10.09
C GLY A 43 -5.41 8.37 11.39
N GLU A 44 -6.60 9.00 11.36
CA GLU A 44 -7.39 9.35 12.55
C GLU A 44 -6.58 10.20 13.56
N ILE A 45 -5.75 11.11 13.05
CA ILE A 45 -4.78 11.88 13.84
C ILE A 45 -5.40 13.19 14.32
N LYS A 46 -5.31 13.44 15.61
CA LYS A 46 -5.84 14.65 16.25
C LYS A 46 -4.77 15.33 17.10
N ILE A 47 -4.75 16.66 17.08
CA ILE A 47 -3.94 17.45 18.00
C ILE A 47 -4.56 17.40 19.40
N ASN A 48 -3.74 17.61 20.43
CA ASN A 48 -4.14 17.54 21.85
C ASN A 48 -4.72 16.19 22.28
N SER A 49 -4.29 15.11 21.62
CA SER A 49 -4.64 13.73 21.97
C SER A 49 -3.42 13.00 22.53
N ASN A 50 -3.68 12.02 23.39
CA ASN A 50 -2.66 11.10 23.87
C ASN A 50 -2.49 9.95 22.89
N TYR A 51 -1.24 9.57 22.63
CA TYR A 51 -0.91 8.43 21.78
C TYR A 51 -0.01 7.46 22.53
N SER A 52 -0.45 6.22 22.63
CA SER A 52 0.35 5.08 23.05
C SER A 52 1.02 4.44 21.80
N ASP A 53 1.97 3.54 22.01
CA ASP A 53 2.59 2.77 20.92
C ASP A 53 1.53 2.01 20.10
N SER A 54 0.46 1.53 20.74
CA SER A 54 -0.67 0.88 20.06
C SER A 54 -1.40 1.85 19.12
N ASP A 55 -1.59 3.10 19.54
CA ASP A 55 -2.25 4.12 18.74
C ASP A 55 -1.36 4.52 17.54
N LEU A 56 -0.05 4.64 17.74
CA LEU A 56 0.90 4.90 16.65
C LEU A 56 0.89 3.76 15.62
N ASN A 57 0.83 2.50 16.07
CA ASN A 57 0.70 1.35 15.18
C ASN A 57 -0.65 1.35 14.43
N LYS A 58 -1.74 1.80 15.06
CA LYS A 58 -3.03 1.95 14.40
C LYS A 58 -2.96 3.01 13.29
N ILE A 59 -2.36 4.16 13.57
CA ILE A 59 -2.13 5.22 12.57
C ILE A 59 -1.34 4.66 11.38
N LEU A 60 -0.25 3.96 11.66
CA LEU A 60 0.60 3.33 10.65
C LEU A 60 -0.21 2.40 9.74
N ASN A 61 -0.98 1.48 10.33
CA ASN A 61 -1.82 0.52 9.59
C ASN A 61 -2.91 1.24 8.77
N ASN A 62 -3.54 2.26 9.33
CA ASN A 62 -4.54 3.05 8.64
C ASN A 62 -3.95 3.73 7.39
N LEU A 63 -2.77 4.34 7.51
CA LEU A 63 -2.10 4.99 6.39
C LEU A 63 -1.66 3.99 5.31
N TYR A 64 -1.10 2.84 5.68
CA TYR A 64 -0.76 1.78 4.72
C TYR A 64 -2.01 1.21 4.01
N SER A 65 -3.13 1.08 4.70
CA SER A 65 -4.38 0.55 4.12
C SER A 65 -4.97 1.42 3.02
N THR A 66 -4.55 2.70 2.94
CA THR A 66 -4.98 3.60 1.85
C THR A 66 -4.35 3.26 0.50
N GLU A 67 -3.27 2.48 0.50
CA GLU A 67 -2.44 2.19 -0.69
C GLU A 67 -1.86 3.46 -1.36
N PHE A 68 -1.81 4.59 -0.64
CA PHE A 68 -1.17 5.81 -1.17
C PHE A 68 0.34 5.82 -0.92
N PHE A 69 0.80 5.14 0.13
CA PHE A 69 2.16 5.25 0.63
C PHE A 69 2.95 3.95 0.49
N ASP A 70 4.15 4.06 -0.09
CA ASP A 70 5.15 3.00 -0.19
C ASP A 70 5.87 2.80 1.15
N ASP A 71 6.08 3.92 1.87
CA ASP A 71 6.68 3.90 3.20
C ASP A 71 6.03 4.95 4.11
N VAL A 72 5.89 4.59 5.38
CA VAL A 72 5.37 5.44 6.44
C VAL A 72 6.21 5.25 7.69
N THR A 73 6.81 6.32 8.19
CA THR A 73 7.54 6.32 9.45
C THR A 73 6.90 7.31 10.41
N ILE A 74 6.62 6.86 11.64
CA ILE A 74 5.99 7.67 12.69
C ILE A 74 6.93 7.74 13.88
N ASN A 75 7.19 8.95 14.36
CA ASN A 75 7.97 9.20 15.57
C ASN A 75 7.23 10.21 16.47
N LEU A 76 7.10 9.88 17.75
CA LEU A 76 6.56 10.77 18.76
C LEU A 76 7.66 11.10 19.75
N ASN A 77 8.07 12.36 19.78
CA ASN A 77 9.10 12.86 20.69
C ASN A 77 8.76 14.28 21.15
N ASN A 78 8.90 14.55 22.43
CA ASN A 78 8.68 15.88 23.00
C ASN A 78 7.32 16.48 22.60
N ASN A 79 6.25 15.69 22.65
CA ASN A 79 4.89 16.10 22.29
C ASN A 79 4.71 16.48 20.80
N ILE A 80 5.68 16.15 19.94
CA ILE A 80 5.63 16.37 18.50
C ILE A 80 5.48 15.01 17.79
N LEU A 81 4.37 14.82 17.09
CA LEU A 81 4.15 13.67 16.22
C LEU A 81 4.69 13.99 14.83
N LYS A 82 5.79 13.34 14.46
CA LYS A 82 6.39 13.48 13.13
C LYS A 82 6.07 12.26 12.29
N ILE A 83 5.50 12.50 11.09
CA ILE A 83 5.12 11.48 10.10
C ILE A 83 5.90 11.75 8.83
N ASN A 84 6.77 10.83 8.44
CA ASN A 84 7.46 10.89 7.16
C ASN A 84 6.80 9.87 6.21
N LEU A 85 6.49 10.33 5.00
CA LEU A 85 5.74 9.58 4.01
C LEU A 85 6.55 9.45 2.72
N LYS A 86 6.40 8.32 2.05
CA LYS A 86 6.85 8.14 0.69
C LYS A 86 5.66 7.63 -0.12
N GLU A 87 5.15 8.45 -1.02
CA GLU A 87 4.02 8.09 -1.86
C GLU A 87 4.41 7.06 -2.94
N TYR A 88 3.50 6.13 -3.23
CA TYR A 88 3.60 5.34 -4.46
C TYR A 88 3.49 6.23 -5.69
N PRO A 89 4.22 5.94 -6.77
CA PRO A 89 3.98 6.56 -8.06
C PRO A 89 2.56 6.27 -8.54
N VAL A 90 2.04 7.12 -9.42
CA VAL A 90 0.71 6.96 -10.01
C VAL A 90 0.81 6.36 -11.41
N ILE A 91 -0.11 5.46 -11.74
CA ILE A 91 -0.30 5.00 -13.11
C ILE A 91 -0.97 6.13 -13.90
N ASN A 92 -0.23 6.72 -14.85
CA ASN A 92 -0.74 7.77 -15.71
C ASN A 92 -1.67 7.19 -16.78
N GLN A 93 -1.19 6.16 -17.50
CA GLN A 93 -1.95 5.42 -18.50
C GLN A 93 -1.69 3.91 -18.37
N LEU A 94 -2.72 3.10 -18.63
CA LEU A 94 -2.62 1.65 -18.72
C LEU A 94 -3.16 1.20 -20.08
N VAL A 95 -2.26 0.73 -20.94
CA VAL A 95 -2.57 0.34 -22.31
C VAL A 95 -2.46 -1.16 -22.47
N ILE A 96 -3.43 -1.78 -23.12
CA ILE A 96 -3.42 -3.20 -23.48
C ILE A 96 -3.25 -3.30 -24.99
N VAL A 97 -2.15 -3.92 -25.44
CA VAL A 97 -1.84 -4.17 -26.84
C VAL A 97 -1.80 -5.66 -27.13
N GLY A 98 -1.92 -6.03 -28.41
CA GLY A 98 -1.94 -7.44 -28.85
C GLY A 98 -3.30 -8.11 -28.72
N GLU A 99 -4.24 -7.58 -27.95
CA GLU A 99 -5.63 -8.01 -27.90
C GLU A 99 -6.49 -7.14 -28.85
N LYS A 100 -7.22 -7.79 -29.77
CA LYS A 100 -8.08 -7.12 -30.74
C LYS A 100 -9.52 -6.93 -30.25
N SER A 101 -9.99 -7.82 -29.38
CA SER A 101 -11.35 -7.81 -28.85
C SER A 101 -11.52 -6.77 -27.76
N ASN A 102 -12.36 -5.78 -27.97
CA ASN A 102 -12.71 -4.79 -26.92
C ASN A 102 -13.36 -5.48 -25.71
N LYS A 103 -14.15 -6.53 -25.91
CA LYS A 103 -14.75 -7.31 -24.82
C LYS A 103 -13.67 -7.87 -23.89
N TYR A 104 -12.62 -8.47 -24.41
CA TYR A 104 -11.54 -9.02 -23.60
C TYR A 104 -10.68 -7.94 -22.96
N LYS A 105 -10.43 -6.82 -23.64
CA LYS A 105 -9.76 -5.66 -23.02
C LYS A 105 -10.52 -5.16 -21.79
N GLU A 106 -11.83 -5.03 -21.88
CA GLU A 106 -12.66 -4.58 -20.75
C GLU A 106 -12.71 -5.65 -19.63
N GLN A 107 -12.73 -6.95 -19.96
CA GLN A 107 -12.62 -8.00 -18.95
C GLN A 107 -11.27 -7.93 -18.22
N ILE A 108 -10.16 -7.76 -18.92
CA ILE A 108 -8.84 -7.59 -18.33
C ILE A 108 -8.83 -6.39 -17.39
N LYS A 109 -9.30 -5.24 -17.86
CA LYS A 109 -9.37 -4.04 -17.02
C LYS A 109 -10.21 -4.22 -15.76
N LYS A 110 -11.19 -5.11 -15.75
CA LYS A 110 -12.02 -5.41 -14.56
C LYS A 110 -11.28 -6.28 -13.56
N ILE A 111 -10.57 -7.31 -14.02
CA ILE A 111 -9.95 -8.32 -13.14
C ILE A 111 -8.62 -7.87 -12.52
N ILE A 112 -7.83 -7.06 -13.23
CA ILE A 112 -6.54 -6.58 -12.73
C ILE A 112 -6.74 -5.56 -11.61
N LYS A 113 -5.79 -5.49 -10.67
CA LYS A 113 -5.78 -4.51 -9.58
C LYS A 113 -5.24 -3.16 -10.00
N LEU A 114 -4.19 -3.13 -10.84
CA LEU A 114 -3.59 -1.90 -11.32
C LEU A 114 -4.56 -1.15 -12.22
N LYS A 115 -4.82 0.12 -11.91
CA LYS A 115 -5.75 1.00 -12.64
C LYS A 115 -5.10 2.35 -12.94
N GLU A 116 -5.55 2.98 -14.01
CA GLU A 116 -5.17 4.37 -14.29
C GLU A 116 -5.54 5.30 -13.13
N LYS A 117 -4.70 6.30 -12.88
CA LYS A 117 -4.86 7.31 -11.83
C LYS A 117 -4.78 6.76 -10.39
N GLN A 118 -4.46 5.47 -10.22
CA GLN A 118 -4.21 4.85 -8.93
C GLN A 118 -2.71 4.61 -8.69
N SER A 119 -2.37 4.22 -7.47
CA SER A 119 -1.01 3.91 -7.06
C SER A 119 -0.42 2.75 -7.85
N PHE A 120 0.82 2.89 -8.29
CA PHE A 120 1.57 1.80 -8.90
C PHE A 120 2.26 0.96 -7.83
N ILE A 121 1.58 -0.08 -7.38
CA ILE A 121 2.10 -1.05 -6.40
C ILE A 121 2.70 -2.22 -7.16
N LYS A 122 4.02 -2.35 -7.12
CA LYS A 122 4.77 -3.32 -7.93
C LYS A 122 4.37 -4.78 -7.66
N SER A 123 3.99 -5.12 -6.44
CA SER A 123 3.53 -6.47 -6.09
C SER A 123 2.23 -6.87 -6.79
N TYR A 124 1.38 -5.91 -7.17
CA TYR A 124 0.16 -6.18 -7.92
C TYR A 124 0.42 -6.58 -9.37
N LEU A 125 1.56 -6.16 -9.94
CA LEU A 125 1.89 -6.45 -11.32
C LEU A 125 1.99 -7.96 -11.59
N ALA A 126 2.69 -8.70 -10.74
CA ALA A 126 2.82 -10.16 -10.87
C ALA A 126 1.46 -10.84 -10.80
N LYS A 127 0.63 -10.44 -9.84
CA LYS A 127 -0.72 -10.98 -9.67
C LYS A 127 -1.64 -10.66 -10.85
N ASP A 128 -1.56 -9.45 -11.38
CA ASP A 128 -2.34 -9.04 -12.55
C ASP A 128 -1.96 -9.84 -13.80
N ILE A 129 -0.66 -10.13 -13.99
CA ILE A 129 -0.19 -11.02 -15.08
C ILE A 129 -0.79 -12.42 -14.94
N GLU A 130 -0.81 -12.97 -13.72
CA GLU A 130 -1.42 -14.29 -13.46
C GLU A 130 -2.92 -14.28 -13.76
N LEU A 131 -3.67 -13.30 -13.26
CA LEU A 131 -5.10 -13.16 -13.53
C LEU A 131 -5.42 -13.08 -15.05
N ILE A 132 -4.59 -12.34 -15.80
CA ILE A 132 -4.78 -12.27 -17.26
C ILE A 132 -4.49 -13.64 -17.91
N LYS A 133 -3.44 -14.36 -17.48
CA LYS A 133 -3.15 -15.71 -17.99
C LYS A 133 -4.28 -16.69 -17.68
N GLU A 134 -4.83 -16.66 -16.47
CA GLU A 134 -5.97 -17.48 -16.06
C GLU A 134 -7.20 -17.19 -16.92
N LEU A 135 -7.49 -15.92 -17.21
CA LEU A 135 -8.56 -15.53 -18.12
C LEU A 135 -8.37 -16.17 -19.49
N TYR A 136 -7.18 -16.08 -20.08
CA TYR A 136 -6.92 -16.66 -21.40
C TYR A 136 -6.92 -18.19 -21.38
N SER A 137 -6.41 -18.81 -20.31
CA SER A 137 -6.49 -20.27 -20.14
C SER A 137 -7.93 -20.76 -20.09
N SER A 138 -8.82 -20.05 -19.40
CA SER A 138 -10.27 -20.38 -19.37
C SER A 138 -10.94 -20.30 -20.74
N LEU A 139 -10.34 -19.54 -21.67
CA LEU A 139 -10.77 -19.42 -23.07
C LEU A 139 -10.08 -20.40 -24.00
N GLY A 140 -9.26 -21.32 -23.46
CA GLY A 140 -8.51 -22.33 -24.23
C GLY A 140 -7.15 -21.87 -24.76
N TYR A 141 -6.65 -20.69 -24.38
CA TYR A 141 -5.33 -20.18 -24.77
C TYR A 141 -4.30 -20.45 -23.66
N ASN A 142 -3.81 -21.68 -23.55
CA ASN A 142 -2.92 -22.11 -22.47
C ASN A 142 -1.48 -21.62 -22.58
N PHE A 143 -1.07 -21.11 -23.73
CA PHE A 143 0.31 -20.64 -24.00
C PHE A 143 0.40 -19.11 -24.11
N THR A 144 -0.53 -18.39 -23.48
CA THR A 144 -0.54 -16.92 -23.49
C THR A 144 0.71 -16.36 -22.81
N LYS A 145 1.43 -15.50 -23.52
CA LYS A 145 2.54 -14.72 -22.97
C LYS A 145 2.12 -13.28 -22.74
N ILE A 146 2.52 -12.73 -21.61
CA ILE A 146 2.24 -11.34 -21.23
C ILE A 146 3.54 -10.67 -20.87
N GLU A 147 3.85 -9.58 -21.54
CA GLU A 147 4.97 -8.72 -21.26
C GLU A 147 4.45 -7.37 -20.78
N VAL A 148 5.05 -6.82 -19.74
CA VAL A 148 4.67 -5.50 -19.23
C VAL A 148 5.85 -4.55 -19.31
N LYS A 149 5.68 -3.49 -20.09
CA LYS A 149 6.64 -2.40 -20.17
C LYS A 149 6.19 -1.26 -19.25
N GLN A 150 7.12 -0.79 -18.43
CA GLN A 150 6.94 0.34 -17.53
C GLN A 150 7.73 1.52 -18.11
N LYS A 151 7.06 2.60 -18.43
CA LYS A 151 7.69 3.83 -18.88
C LYS A 151 7.55 4.89 -17.79
N LYS A 152 8.66 5.29 -17.21
CA LYS A 152 8.69 6.38 -16.24
C LYS A 152 8.48 7.71 -17.00
N ILE A 153 7.45 8.46 -16.61
CA ILE A 153 7.14 9.78 -17.16
C ILE A 153 7.76 10.88 -16.30
N THR A 154 7.58 10.76 -14.98
CA THR A 154 8.20 11.60 -13.97
C THR A 154 8.59 10.72 -12.77
N ASN A 155 9.18 11.31 -11.71
CA ASN A 155 9.50 10.55 -10.50
C ASN A 155 8.28 9.88 -9.89
N ASN A 156 7.07 10.45 -10.06
CA ASN A 156 5.83 9.98 -9.44
C ASN A 156 4.78 9.50 -10.45
N LYS A 157 5.15 9.27 -11.75
CA LYS A 157 4.19 8.81 -12.77
C LYS A 157 4.81 7.79 -13.70
N TYR A 158 4.05 6.71 -13.95
CA TYR A 158 4.38 5.64 -14.89
C TYR A 158 3.26 5.40 -15.89
N ASP A 159 3.62 5.12 -17.15
CA ASP A 159 2.74 4.47 -18.10
C ASP A 159 3.02 2.97 -18.09
N LEU A 160 1.97 2.15 -18.11
CA LEU A 160 2.05 0.71 -18.18
C LEU A 160 1.50 0.20 -19.51
N VAL A 161 2.23 -0.67 -20.18
CA VAL A 161 1.80 -1.31 -21.42
C VAL A 161 1.82 -2.82 -21.23
N PHE A 162 0.66 -3.43 -21.21
CA PHE A 162 0.46 -4.88 -21.20
C PHE A 162 0.41 -5.38 -22.63
N SER A 163 1.45 -6.09 -23.08
CA SER A 163 1.52 -6.72 -24.40
C SER A 163 1.09 -8.18 -24.28
N ILE A 164 0.02 -8.54 -24.97
CA ILE A 164 -0.61 -9.86 -24.88
C ILE A 164 -0.36 -10.63 -26.17
N TYR A 165 0.24 -11.82 -26.02
CA TYR A 165 0.46 -12.80 -27.09
C TYR A 165 -0.34 -14.07 -26.75
N ARG A 166 -1.54 -14.20 -27.31
CA ARG A 166 -2.48 -15.28 -26.93
C ARG A 166 -1.93 -16.69 -27.24
N GLY A 167 -1.14 -16.81 -28.31
CA GLY A 167 -0.78 -18.12 -28.86
C GLY A 167 -1.97 -18.82 -29.56
N ASP A 168 -1.81 -20.09 -29.83
CA ASP A 168 -2.84 -20.93 -30.45
C ASP A 168 -3.83 -21.45 -29.42
N GLN A 169 -5.09 -21.60 -29.83
CA GLN A 169 -6.13 -22.19 -28.98
C GLN A 169 -5.94 -23.71 -28.93
N THR A 170 -5.86 -24.27 -27.74
CA THR A 170 -5.79 -25.72 -27.54
C THR A 170 -7.17 -26.32 -27.79
N LYS A 171 -7.29 -27.17 -28.86
CA LYS A 171 -8.48 -27.96 -29.09
C LYS A 171 -8.36 -29.24 -28.28
N ILE A 172 -9.35 -29.54 -27.47
CA ILE A 172 -9.52 -30.86 -26.87
C ILE A 172 -10.12 -31.74 -27.95
N THR A 173 -9.35 -32.72 -28.46
CA THR A 173 -9.82 -33.79 -29.35
C THR A 173 -10.38 -34.93 -28.54
#